data_57d0c05a0cdf04f6cecab048647e4549
#
_entry.id   57d0c05a0cdf04f6cecab048647e4549
#
_cell.length_a   1.000
_cell.length_b   1.000
_cell.length_c   1.000
_cell.angle_alpha   90.00
_cell.angle_beta   90.00
_cell.angle_gamma   90.00
#
_symmetry.space_group_name_H-M   'P 1'
#
loop_
_entity.id
_entity.type
_entity.pdbx_description
1 polymer ?
#
loop_
_entity_poly.entity_id
_entity_poly.type
_entity_poly.pdbx_seq_one_letter_code
_entity_poly.pdbx_strand_id
1 'polypeptide(L)'
;MSIGEEESGSELNAKQILSAYGLNSKMVKEKNLNYADAAKQLQNGEIDAAFFTLGLNATVVEELSKQCDIKLIGIDDAAVKKLKNTYSYVDCKIPKNTYNGQSDEVGTVAVK
;
A
#
# COMPACT_ATOMS: atom_id res chain seq x y z
N MET A 1 -4.08 -7.77 -7.48
CA MET A 1 -3.64 -6.90 -6.36
C MET A 1 -3.25 -7.76 -5.16
N SER A 2 -2.07 -7.52 -4.63
CA SER A 2 -1.64 -8.21 -3.40
C SER A 2 -2.12 -7.44 -2.18
N ILE A 3 -2.77 -8.13 -1.24
CA ILE A 3 -3.27 -7.52 -0.01
C ILE A 3 -2.53 -8.02 1.23
N GLY A 4 -1.39 -8.68 1.03
CA GLY A 4 -0.59 -9.22 2.11
C GLY A 4 -0.92 -10.68 2.39
N GLU A 5 -0.15 -11.27 3.29
CA GLU A 5 -0.36 -12.67 3.67
C GLU A 5 -1.70 -12.87 4.36
N GLU A 6 -2.26 -14.07 4.22
CA GLU A 6 -3.55 -14.41 4.84
C GLU A 6 -3.47 -14.25 6.36
N GLU A 7 -4.50 -13.60 6.92
CA GLU A 7 -4.62 -13.32 8.36
C GLU A 7 -3.53 -12.41 8.94
N SER A 8 -2.79 -11.71 8.07
CA SER A 8 -1.77 -10.75 8.52
C SER A 8 -2.37 -9.37 8.82
N GLY A 9 -1.62 -8.56 9.55
CA GLY A 9 -1.98 -7.16 9.78
C GLY A 9 -2.08 -6.38 8.47
N SER A 10 -1.24 -6.72 7.49
CA SER A 10 -1.29 -6.08 6.17
C SER A 10 -2.59 -6.39 5.43
N GLU A 11 -3.09 -7.60 5.51
CA GLU A 11 -4.37 -7.97 4.91
C GLU A 11 -5.51 -7.17 5.54
N LEU A 12 -5.52 -7.07 6.86
CA LEU A 12 -6.53 -6.28 7.56
C LEU A 12 -6.46 -4.81 7.14
N ASN A 13 -5.28 -4.23 7.11
CA ASN A 13 -5.10 -2.84 6.70
C ASN A 13 -5.55 -2.60 5.26
N ALA A 14 -5.20 -3.51 4.35
CA ALA A 14 -5.60 -3.42 2.95
C ALA A 14 -7.11 -3.43 2.79
N LYS A 15 -7.79 -4.35 3.47
CA LYS A 15 -9.25 -4.46 3.42
C LYS A 15 -9.94 -3.22 4.00
N GLN A 16 -9.41 -2.66 5.07
CA GLN A 16 -9.95 -1.44 5.68
C GLN A 16 -9.80 -0.24 4.72
N ILE A 17 -8.65 -0.11 4.08
CA ILE A 17 -8.41 0.96 3.11
C ILE A 17 -9.33 0.82 1.89
N LEU A 18 -9.44 -0.39 1.34
CA LEU A 18 -10.33 -0.66 0.21
C LEU A 18 -11.79 -0.34 0.59
N SER A 19 -12.20 -0.70 1.80
CA SER A 19 -13.54 -0.40 2.29
C SER A 19 -13.81 1.10 2.37
N ALA A 20 -12.81 1.90 2.73
CA ALA A 20 -12.92 3.36 2.77
C ALA A 20 -13.22 3.95 1.39
N TYR A 21 -12.84 3.25 0.32
CA TYR A 21 -13.15 3.63 -1.06
C TYR A 21 -14.38 2.92 -1.61
N GLY A 22 -15.11 2.18 -0.78
CA GLY A 22 -16.29 1.45 -1.22
C GLY A 22 -15.99 0.19 -2.02
N LEU A 23 -14.77 -0.33 -1.92
CA LEU A 23 -14.34 -1.52 -2.64
C LEU A 23 -14.35 -2.74 -1.74
N ASN A 24 -14.58 -3.92 -2.34
CA ASN A 24 -14.58 -5.18 -1.62
C ASN A 24 -13.99 -6.31 -2.48
N SER A 25 -13.91 -7.51 -1.93
CA SER A 25 -13.31 -8.67 -2.59
C SER A 25 -13.99 -9.09 -3.89
N LYS A 26 -15.22 -8.66 -4.13
CA LYS A 26 -15.94 -8.95 -5.38
C LYS A 26 -15.53 -8.00 -6.50
N MET A 27 -15.06 -6.81 -6.15
CA MET A 27 -14.68 -5.77 -7.10
C MET A 27 -13.20 -5.79 -7.44
N VAL A 28 -12.37 -6.35 -6.56
CA VAL A 28 -10.93 -6.39 -6.69
C VAL A 28 -10.46 -7.83 -6.60
N LYS A 29 -9.63 -8.25 -7.53
CA LYS A 29 -9.03 -9.59 -7.49
C LYS A 29 -7.90 -9.59 -6.46
N GLU A 30 -8.17 -10.14 -5.29
CA GLU A 30 -7.23 -10.18 -4.17
C GLU A 30 -6.34 -11.40 -4.23
N LYS A 31 -5.06 -11.21 -3.92
CA LYS A 31 -4.08 -12.29 -3.74
C LYS A 31 -3.40 -12.12 -2.40
N ASN A 32 -3.14 -13.22 -1.72
CA ASN A 32 -2.42 -13.22 -0.46
C ASN A 32 -0.97 -13.64 -0.69
N LEU A 33 -0.09 -12.64 -0.74
CA LEU A 33 1.33 -12.84 -1.02
C LEU A 33 2.16 -12.18 0.08
N ASN A 34 3.33 -12.76 0.37
CA ASN A 34 4.31 -12.06 1.21
C ASN A 34 4.91 -10.90 0.40
N TYR A 35 5.64 -10.01 1.05
CA TYR A 35 6.16 -8.80 0.41
C TYR A 35 7.14 -9.11 -0.72
N ALA A 36 8.00 -10.11 -0.55
CA ALA A 36 8.97 -10.48 -1.57
C ALA A 36 8.28 -11.00 -2.83
N ASP A 37 7.28 -11.87 -2.68
CA ASP A 37 6.52 -12.41 -3.80
C ASP A 37 5.66 -11.34 -4.46
N ALA A 38 5.06 -10.44 -3.66
CA ALA A 38 4.28 -9.32 -4.18
C ALA A 38 5.16 -8.40 -5.04
N ALA A 39 6.35 -8.06 -4.56
CA ALA A 39 7.28 -7.23 -5.32
C ALA A 39 7.70 -7.90 -6.62
N LYS A 40 7.99 -9.20 -6.58
CA LYS A 40 8.39 -9.96 -7.76
C LYS A 40 7.27 -10.02 -8.80
N GLN A 41 6.04 -10.30 -8.38
CA GLN A 41 4.91 -10.36 -9.29
C GLN A 41 4.55 -8.99 -9.86
N LEU A 42 4.69 -7.94 -9.09
CA LEU A 42 4.49 -6.58 -9.55
C LEU A 42 5.53 -6.21 -10.62
N GLN A 43 6.80 -6.55 -10.38
CA GLN A 43 7.89 -6.33 -11.34
C GLN A 43 7.67 -7.08 -12.65
N ASN A 44 7.15 -8.31 -12.57
CA ASN A 44 6.91 -9.14 -13.74
C ASN A 44 5.59 -8.83 -14.46
N GLY A 45 4.78 -7.92 -13.94
CA GLY A 45 3.49 -7.58 -14.51
C GLY A 45 2.38 -8.59 -14.23
N GLU A 46 2.58 -9.52 -13.31
CA GLU A 46 1.59 -10.53 -12.93
C GLU A 46 0.48 -9.95 -12.06
N ILE A 47 0.77 -8.86 -11.33
CA ILE A 47 -0.21 -8.08 -10.60
C ILE A 47 0.03 -6.60 -10.91
N ASP A 48 -1.01 -5.78 -10.76
CA ASP A 48 -0.97 -4.35 -11.08
C ASP A 48 -0.72 -3.47 -9.85
N ALA A 49 -1.01 -3.97 -8.66
CA ALA A 49 -0.89 -3.20 -7.43
C ALA A 49 -0.63 -4.11 -6.23
N ALA A 50 -0.06 -3.53 -5.18
CA ALA A 50 0.20 -4.26 -3.95
C ALA A 50 0.12 -3.30 -2.75
N PHE A 51 -0.33 -3.83 -1.62
CA PHE A 51 -0.30 -3.13 -0.35
C PHE A 51 0.93 -3.56 0.44
N PHE A 52 1.58 -2.58 1.06
CA PHE A 52 2.71 -2.82 1.96
C PHE A 52 2.49 -2.03 3.25
N THR A 53 2.61 -2.68 4.37
CA THR A 53 2.59 -2.03 5.68
C THR A 53 4.01 -2.08 6.23
N LEU A 54 4.75 -1.01 6.01
CA LEU A 54 6.19 -0.95 6.25
C LEU A 54 6.59 0.43 6.74
N GLY A 55 7.75 0.51 7.38
CA GLY A 55 8.38 1.78 7.69
C GLY A 55 8.90 2.47 6.44
N LEU A 56 9.21 3.75 6.55
CA LEU A 56 9.82 4.50 5.46
C LEU A 56 11.19 3.91 5.13
N ASN A 57 11.56 3.98 3.85
CA ASN A 57 12.82 3.45 3.33
C ASN A 57 12.97 1.93 3.50
N ALA A 58 11.84 1.21 3.58
CA ALA A 58 11.89 -0.25 3.64
C ALA A 58 12.59 -0.82 2.41
N THR A 59 13.50 -1.76 2.63
CA THR A 59 14.37 -2.30 1.59
C THR A 59 13.59 -2.89 0.41
N VAL A 60 12.48 -3.60 0.67
CA VAL A 60 11.71 -4.24 -0.39
C VAL A 60 11.14 -3.22 -1.38
N VAL A 61 10.63 -2.10 -0.89
CA VAL A 61 10.07 -1.05 -1.75
C VAL A 61 11.19 -0.26 -2.43
N GLU A 62 12.26 0.03 -1.70
CA GLU A 62 13.41 0.75 -2.25
C GLU A 62 14.03 -0.02 -3.42
N GLU A 63 14.27 -1.31 -3.25
CA GLU A 63 14.82 -2.14 -4.32
C GLU A 63 13.87 -2.26 -5.51
N LEU A 64 12.56 -2.44 -5.24
CA LEU A 64 11.56 -2.50 -6.29
C LEU A 64 11.55 -1.21 -7.13
N SER A 65 11.67 -0.05 -6.48
CA SER A 65 11.70 1.24 -7.18
C SER A 65 12.90 1.42 -8.08
N LYS A 66 13.99 0.72 -7.81
CA LYS A 66 15.20 0.73 -8.64
C LYS A 66 15.14 -0.24 -9.82
N GLN A 67 14.33 -1.29 -9.69
CA GLN A 67 14.23 -2.35 -10.71
C GLN A 67 13.13 -2.11 -11.73
N CYS A 68 12.09 -1.38 -11.37
CA CYS A 68 10.99 -1.06 -12.28
C CYS A 68 10.34 0.26 -11.87
N ASP A 69 9.56 0.83 -12.80
CA ASP A 69 8.82 2.05 -12.52
C ASP A 69 7.60 1.71 -11.67
N ILE A 70 7.56 2.28 -10.47
CA ILE A 70 6.41 2.14 -9.57
C ILE A 70 5.84 3.52 -9.26
N LYS A 71 4.57 3.53 -8.88
CA LYS A 71 3.90 4.73 -8.40
C LYS A 71 3.32 4.44 -7.03
N LEU A 72 3.62 5.31 -6.07
CA LEU A 72 2.97 5.27 -4.77
C LEU A 72 1.60 5.93 -4.92
N ILE A 73 0.55 5.19 -4.58
CA ILE A 73 -0.81 5.71 -4.67
C ILE A 73 -1.17 6.32 -3.32
N GLY A 74 -1.46 7.62 -3.33
CA GLY A 74 -1.86 8.33 -2.14
C GLY A 74 -3.27 7.93 -1.68
N ILE A 75 -3.52 8.15 -0.39
CA ILE A 75 -4.86 8.01 0.20
C ILE A 75 -5.38 9.43 0.39
N ASP A 76 -6.49 9.77 -0.26
CA ASP A 76 -6.99 11.13 -0.22
C ASP A 76 -7.54 11.52 1.15
N ASP A 77 -7.72 12.83 1.37
CA ASP A 77 -8.12 13.37 2.67
C ASP A 77 -9.45 12.81 3.16
N ALA A 78 -10.41 12.58 2.28
CA ALA A 78 -11.70 12.03 2.65
C ALA A 78 -11.58 10.59 3.16
N ALA A 79 -10.78 9.77 2.50
CA ALA A 79 -10.53 8.39 2.91
C ALA A 79 -9.72 8.33 4.21
N VAL A 80 -8.70 9.20 4.35
CA VAL A 80 -7.93 9.30 5.58
C VAL A 80 -8.84 9.62 6.77
N LYS A 81 -9.75 10.57 6.58
CA LYS A 81 -10.70 10.96 7.63
C LYS A 81 -11.59 9.79 8.04
N LYS A 82 -12.11 9.03 7.07
CA LYS A 82 -12.91 7.83 7.36
C LYS A 82 -12.12 6.80 8.15
N LEU A 83 -10.88 6.55 7.76
CA LEU A 83 -10.02 5.58 8.42
C LEU A 83 -9.69 5.99 9.85
N LYS A 84 -9.41 7.26 10.07
CA LYS A 84 -9.15 7.79 11.43
C LYS A 84 -10.37 7.70 12.33
N ASN A 85 -11.56 7.96 11.79
CA ASN A 85 -12.79 7.94 12.57
C ASN A 85 -13.29 6.54 12.87
N THR A 86 -13.03 5.58 11.99
CA THR A 86 -13.53 4.20 12.10
C THR A 86 -12.52 3.27 12.76
N TYR A 87 -11.24 3.48 12.50
CA TYR A 87 -10.13 2.62 12.96
C TYR A 87 -9.05 3.45 13.64
N SER A 88 -8.06 2.78 14.23
CA SER A 88 -6.96 3.42 14.94
C SER A 88 -5.81 3.81 14.00
N TYR A 89 -6.10 4.64 13.00
CA TYR A 89 -5.08 5.17 12.10
C TYR A 89 -4.73 6.61 12.45
N VAL A 90 -3.54 7.03 12.04
CA VAL A 90 -3.09 8.42 12.12
C VAL A 90 -2.64 8.88 10.75
N ASP A 91 -2.65 10.18 10.52
CA ASP A 91 -2.12 10.76 9.28
C ASP A 91 -0.64 10.46 9.16
N CYS A 92 -0.19 10.14 7.94
CA CYS A 92 1.22 9.94 7.66
C CYS A 92 1.51 10.47 6.26
N LYS A 93 2.71 10.95 6.05
CA LYS A 93 3.16 11.41 4.74
C LYS A 93 4.50 10.79 4.42
N ILE A 94 4.62 10.32 3.19
CA ILE A 94 5.89 9.84 2.65
C ILE A 94 6.56 11.04 1.98
N PRO A 95 7.68 11.55 2.52
CA PRO A 95 8.34 12.71 1.95
C PRO A 95 8.76 12.45 0.50
N LYS A 96 8.79 13.52 -0.29
CA LYS A 96 9.29 13.40 -1.67
C LYS A 96 10.72 12.84 -1.66
N ASN A 97 11.06 12.12 -2.71
CA ASN A 97 12.39 11.52 -2.88
C ASN A 97 12.76 10.47 -1.82
N THR A 98 11.78 9.89 -1.13
CA THR A 98 12.02 8.75 -0.23
C THR A 98 12.39 7.52 -1.05
N TYR A 99 11.74 7.33 -2.19
CA TYR A 99 12.01 6.23 -3.11
C TYR A 99 12.40 6.76 -4.48
N ASN A 100 13.09 5.90 -5.25
CA ASN A 100 13.52 6.26 -6.60
C ASN A 100 12.30 6.56 -7.48
N GLY A 101 12.34 7.70 -8.18
CA GLY A 101 11.24 8.12 -9.06
C GLY A 101 10.06 8.77 -8.36
N GLN A 102 10.11 8.91 -7.05
CA GLN A 102 9.06 9.58 -6.29
C GLN A 102 9.40 11.08 -6.17
N SER A 103 8.82 11.88 -7.04
CA SER A 103 9.09 13.32 -7.08
C SER A 103 8.19 14.15 -6.18
N ASP A 104 7.08 13.58 -5.71
CA ASP A 104 6.10 14.29 -4.88
C ASP A 104 5.88 13.60 -3.54
N GLU A 105 5.47 14.38 -2.55
CA GLU A 105 5.02 13.87 -1.26
C GLU A 105 3.74 13.04 -1.45
N VAL A 106 3.62 11.93 -0.73
CA VAL A 106 2.45 11.05 -0.81
C VAL A 106 1.77 10.97 0.55
N GLY A 107 0.49 11.35 0.59
CA GLY A 107 -0.33 11.23 1.79
C GLY A 107 -0.80 9.79 1.98
N THR A 108 -0.71 9.28 3.21
CA THR A 108 -1.12 7.93 3.55
C THR A 108 -1.53 7.88 5.02
N VAL A 109 -1.68 6.68 5.56
CA VAL A 109 -1.98 6.48 6.98
C VAL A 109 -0.97 5.56 7.62
N ALA A 110 -0.82 5.70 8.93
CA ALA A 110 0.02 4.81 9.73
C ALA A 110 -0.81 4.15 10.81
N VAL A 111 -0.41 2.96 11.21
CA VAL A 111 -1.03 2.24 12.33
C VAL A 111 -0.57 2.91 13.61
N LYS A 112 -1.51 3.13 14.49
CA LYS A 112 -1.26 3.81 15.76
C LYS A 112 -0.51 2.90 16.76
#